data_a1d8e87abe7eaf17f5264ee81f13f47c
#
_entry.id   a1d8e87abe7eaf17f5264ee81f13f47c
#
_cell.length_a   1.000
_cell.length_b   1.000
_cell.length_c   1.000
_cell.angle_alpha   90.00
_cell.angle_beta   90.00
_cell.angle_gamma   90.00
#
_symmetry.space_group_name_H-M   'P 1'
#
loop_
_entity.id
_entity.type
_entity.pdbx_description
1 polymer ?
#
loop_
_entity_poly.entity_id
_entity_poly.type
_entity_poly.pdbx_seq_one_letter_code
_entity_poly.pdbx_strand_id
1 'polypeptide(L)'
;MSSSIARYESFLLNNVSTISTVESSLRSLTWFLPGRFKDAELASEALSAVLNMISMYHDTLLARITYSDPKFRPLIPFSLHTRFTKAWMDKNSIYKWAARMLETIRYTELVIEMGLRRKVSSRNRWRGIILLEFIKAFLRLLLLKITRRPLLSSSIPERDFDPTTIPPSNETSPTLAPSSPRSSPRATPDHLKNNNIPLDPHPILTTPPNESTESILNDYLLPKALDTSAVKPSTSLIRPLSSPQDWLSEILYILRPLVYATLLYRNRRSSKPLVTILAMELVARTLRRNPPPSAVLERSEYARRDRDIFWYLFRGSVWDTYTRPKLETLANRVSDTPVLGIFGVLLNDWIPLIDEYYYYTAP
;
A
#
# COMPACT_ATOMS: atom_id res chain seq x y z
N MET A 1 18.57 25.28 2.14
CA MET A 1 18.79 23.85 1.83
C MET A 1 20.22 23.70 1.33
N SER A 2 20.97 22.72 1.81
CA SER A 2 22.37 22.55 1.43
C SER A 2 22.49 22.23 -0.07
N SER A 3 23.50 22.78 -0.73
CA SER A 3 23.76 22.55 -2.15
C SER A 3 23.91 21.07 -2.52
N SER A 4 24.25 20.24 -1.54
CA SER A 4 24.38 18.78 -1.67
C SER A 4 23.05 18.07 -1.91
N ILE A 5 21.96 18.50 -1.26
CA ILE A 5 20.61 17.90 -1.45
C ILE A 5 20.09 18.23 -2.85
N ALA A 6 20.26 19.49 -3.27
CA ALA A 6 19.82 19.89 -4.62
C ALA A 6 20.61 19.16 -5.72
N ARG A 7 21.91 18.91 -5.52
CA ARG A 7 22.70 18.08 -6.43
C ARG A 7 22.23 16.64 -6.49
N TYR A 8 21.88 16.07 -5.34
CA TYR A 8 21.33 14.71 -5.26
C TYR A 8 19.96 14.62 -5.92
N GLU A 9 19.08 15.60 -5.71
CA GLU A 9 17.77 15.67 -6.38
C GLU A 9 17.92 15.72 -7.91
N SER A 10 18.83 16.55 -8.43
CA SER A 10 19.10 16.62 -9.87
C SER A 10 19.73 15.34 -10.43
N PHE A 11 20.64 14.71 -9.68
CA PHE A 11 21.22 13.42 -10.06
C PHE A 11 20.16 12.32 -10.10
N LEU A 12 19.28 12.26 -9.11
CA LEU A 12 18.19 11.28 -9.02
C LEU A 12 17.23 11.43 -10.22
N LEU A 13 16.88 12.66 -10.60
CA LEU A 13 16.04 12.94 -11.75
C LEU A 13 16.64 12.46 -13.07
N ASN A 14 17.92 12.73 -13.26
CA ASN A 14 18.62 12.36 -14.49
C ASN A 14 18.84 10.84 -14.63
N ASN A 15 18.83 10.11 -13.51
CA ASN A 15 19.16 8.69 -13.47
C ASN A 15 18.06 7.83 -12.82
N VAL A 16 16.80 8.26 -12.86
CA VAL A 16 15.67 7.56 -12.21
C VAL A 16 15.59 6.09 -12.63
N SER A 17 15.68 5.82 -13.92
CA SER A 17 15.62 4.46 -14.49
C SER A 17 16.78 3.60 -13.97
N THR A 18 18.01 4.12 -14.01
CA THR A 18 19.19 3.40 -13.53
C THR A 18 19.09 3.11 -12.04
N ILE A 19 18.69 4.07 -11.23
CA ILE A 19 18.53 3.92 -9.77
C ILE A 19 17.45 2.88 -9.47
N SER A 20 16.30 2.94 -10.15
CA SER A 20 15.23 1.95 -10.01
C SER A 20 15.70 0.53 -10.39
N THR A 21 16.49 0.39 -11.45
CA THR A 21 17.08 -0.89 -11.85
C THR A 21 18.06 -1.41 -10.79
N VAL A 22 18.92 -0.54 -10.24
CA VAL A 22 19.84 -0.91 -9.16
C VAL A 22 19.08 -1.33 -7.90
N GLU A 23 18.07 -0.57 -7.47
CA GLU A 23 17.22 -0.93 -6.33
C GLU A 23 16.55 -2.30 -6.54
N SER A 24 16.02 -2.54 -7.73
CA SER A 24 15.38 -3.81 -8.11
C SER A 24 16.36 -4.97 -8.09
N SER A 25 17.57 -4.77 -8.63
CA SER A 25 18.65 -5.77 -8.62
C SER A 25 19.11 -6.10 -7.20
N LEU A 26 19.30 -5.07 -6.36
CA LEU A 26 19.65 -5.26 -4.95
C LEU A 26 18.54 -5.99 -4.17
N ARG A 27 17.28 -5.69 -4.49
CA ARG A 27 16.13 -6.40 -3.91
C ARG A 27 16.10 -7.86 -4.34
N SER A 28 16.44 -8.18 -5.60
CA SER A 28 16.59 -9.56 -6.05
C SER A 28 17.74 -10.25 -5.33
N LEU A 29 18.83 -9.55 -5.06
CA LEU A 29 19.97 -10.11 -4.33
C LEU A 29 19.59 -10.55 -2.90
N THR A 30 18.66 -9.85 -2.23
CA THR A 30 18.20 -10.24 -0.88
C THR A 30 17.59 -11.64 -0.84
N TRP A 31 17.03 -12.13 -1.95
CA TRP A 31 16.46 -13.47 -2.06
C TRP A 31 17.52 -14.59 -2.12
N PHE A 32 18.72 -14.27 -2.58
CA PHE A 32 19.84 -15.23 -2.71
C PHE A 32 20.76 -15.27 -1.49
N LEU A 33 20.62 -14.32 -0.56
CA LEU A 33 21.45 -14.26 0.64
C LEU A 33 21.14 -15.36 1.68
N PRO A 34 19.86 -15.71 1.97
CA PRO A 34 19.54 -16.67 3.03
C PRO A 34 20.26 -18.00 2.85
N GLY A 35 20.73 -18.58 3.96
CA GLY A 35 21.41 -19.88 3.97
C GLY A 35 22.89 -19.88 3.55
N ARG A 36 23.45 -18.76 3.07
CA ARG A 36 24.84 -18.73 2.58
C ARG A 36 25.91 -18.52 3.65
N PHE A 37 25.55 -17.88 4.76
CA PHE A 37 26.45 -17.66 5.90
C PHE A 37 25.65 -17.52 7.19
N LYS A 38 26.32 -17.59 8.34
CA LYS A 38 25.70 -17.71 9.67
C LYS A 38 24.63 -16.64 9.99
N ASP A 39 24.77 -15.42 9.46
CA ASP A 39 23.85 -14.30 9.73
C ASP A 39 23.17 -13.77 8.46
N ALA A 40 23.11 -14.62 7.44
CA ALA A 40 22.59 -14.26 6.10
C ALA A 40 21.14 -13.75 6.16
N GLU A 41 20.32 -14.36 6.97
CA GLU A 41 18.90 -13.98 7.12
C GLU A 41 18.75 -12.57 7.73
N LEU A 42 19.49 -12.30 8.82
CA LEU A 42 19.49 -10.95 9.42
C LEU A 42 20.05 -9.92 8.45
N ALA A 43 21.09 -10.27 7.70
CA ALA A 43 21.68 -9.39 6.71
C ALA A 43 20.72 -9.13 5.52
N SER A 44 20.01 -10.15 5.03
CA SER A 44 19.02 -9.98 3.97
C SER A 44 17.85 -9.11 4.38
N GLU A 45 17.33 -9.30 5.61
CA GLU A 45 16.25 -8.47 6.15
C GLU A 45 16.74 -7.04 6.44
N ALA A 46 17.95 -6.86 6.97
CA ALA A 46 18.52 -5.53 7.17
C ALA A 46 18.71 -4.79 5.83
N LEU A 47 19.22 -5.47 4.81
CA LEU A 47 19.36 -4.90 3.47
C LEU A 47 17.99 -4.54 2.87
N SER A 48 17.00 -5.42 3.01
CA SER A 48 15.62 -5.17 2.57
C SER A 48 15.02 -3.94 3.28
N ALA A 49 15.20 -3.82 4.59
CA ALA A 49 14.74 -2.68 5.36
C ALA A 49 15.39 -1.37 4.90
N VAL A 50 16.71 -1.37 4.67
CA VAL A 50 17.45 -0.20 4.17
C VAL A 50 16.97 0.18 2.77
N LEU A 51 16.79 -0.79 1.86
CA LEU A 51 16.28 -0.55 0.51
C LEU A 51 14.87 0.03 0.54
N ASN A 52 13.99 -0.46 1.40
CA ASN A 52 12.64 0.09 1.55
C ASN A 52 12.65 1.53 2.08
N MET A 53 13.54 1.87 3.02
CA MET A 53 13.71 3.24 3.50
C MET A 53 14.24 4.18 2.40
N ILE A 54 15.24 3.73 1.64
CA ILE A 54 15.78 4.50 0.50
C ILE A 54 14.69 4.70 -0.55
N SER A 55 13.99 3.64 -0.93
CA SER A 55 12.88 3.69 -1.90
C SER A 55 11.78 4.66 -1.45
N MET A 56 11.37 4.63 -0.17
CA MET A 56 10.41 5.59 0.40
C MET A 56 10.92 7.04 0.31
N TYR A 57 12.22 7.28 0.51
CA TYR A 57 12.81 8.60 0.36
C TYR A 57 12.80 9.06 -1.11
N HIS A 58 13.21 8.20 -2.04
CA HIS A 58 13.17 8.48 -3.48
C HIS A 58 11.74 8.76 -3.95
N ASP A 59 10.76 7.96 -3.53
CA ASP A 59 9.35 8.18 -3.87
C ASP A 59 8.84 9.54 -3.39
N THR A 60 9.26 9.99 -2.21
CA THR A 60 8.88 11.32 -1.71
C THR A 60 9.50 12.46 -2.50
N LEU A 61 10.72 12.29 -3.00
CA LEU A 61 11.38 13.28 -3.87
C LEU A 61 10.71 13.32 -5.25
N LEU A 62 10.54 12.16 -5.88
CA LEU A 62 9.90 12.04 -7.18
C LEU A 62 8.45 12.55 -7.16
N ALA A 63 7.69 12.22 -6.13
CA ALA A 63 6.32 12.73 -5.95
C ALA A 63 6.29 14.26 -5.87
N ARG A 64 7.26 14.90 -5.21
CA ARG A 64 7.37 16.36 -5.16
C ARG A 64 7.54 16.94 -6.56
N ILE A 65 8.41 16.34 -7.37
CA ILE A 65 8.76 16.84 -8.70
C ILE A 65 7.62 16.62 -9.69
N THR A 66 7.05 15.42 -9.72
CA THR A 66 5.88 15.08 -10.55
C THR A 66 4.70 16.02 -10.30
N TYR A 67 4.60 16.60 -9.10
CA TYR A 67 3.58 17.59 -8.79
C TYR A 67 3.95 19.02 -9.20
N SER A 68 5.23 19.35 -9.16
CA SER A 68 5.69 20.70 -9.49
C SER A 68 5.61 20.96 -10.99
N ASP A 69 5.88 19.94 -11.81
CA ASP A 69 5.92 20.05 -13.26
C ASP A 69 4.71 19.34 -13.91
N PRO A 70 3.84 20.06 -14.64
CA PRO A 70 2.70 19.46 -15.34
C PRO A 70 3.10 18.44 -16.42
N LYS A 71 4.34 18.50 -16.92
CA LYS A 71 4.88 17.56 -17.93
C LYS A 71 4.97 16.12 -17.42
N PHE A 72 5.16 15.93 -16.11
CA PHE A 72 5.34 14.63 -15.48
C PHE A 72 4.06 14.08 -14.84
N ARG A 73 2.92 14.73 -15.08
CA ARG A 73 1.65 14.23 -14.54
C ARG A 73 1.30 12.88 -15.18
N PRO A 74 1.08 11.82 -14.39
CA PRO A 74 0.70 10.55 -14.94
C PRO A 74 -0.66 10.65 -15.63
N LEU A 75 -0.79 9.97 -16.77
CA LEU A 75 -2.04 9.88 -17.54
C LEU A 75 -3.15 9.14 -16.73
N ILE A 76 -2.74 8.21 -15.88
CA ILE A 76 -3.65 7.45 -15.01
C ILE A 76 -3.84 8.22 -13.70
N PRO A 77 -5.07 8.50 -13.28
CA PRO A 77 -5.32 9.18 -12.02
C PRO A 77 -4.81 8.34 -10.84
N PHE A 78 -4.22 9.00 -9.85
CA PHE A 78 -3.75 8.37 -8.62
C PHE A 78 -4.87 7.57 -7.94
N SER A 79 -4.50 6.47 -7.27
CA SER A 79 -5.43 5.68 -6.47
C SER A 79 -6.13 6.54 -5.40
N LEU A 80 -7.34 6.12 -5.01
CA LEU A 80 -8.09 6.83 -3.95
C LEU A 80 -7.29 6.87 -2.65
N HIS A 81 -6.52 5.81 -2.37
CA HIS A 81 -5.64 5.72 -1.21
C HIS A 81 -4.53 6.79 -1.27
N THR A 82 -3.81 6.88 -2.37
CA THR A 82 -2.75 7.87 -2.59
C THR A 82 -3.29 9.29 -2.53
N ARG A 83 -4.45 9.55 -3.12
CA ARG A 83 -5.11 10.86 -3.07
C ARG A 83 -5.46 11.27 -1.63
N PHE A 84 -6.00 10.34 -0.84
CA PHE A 84 -6.37 10.59 0.55
C PHE A 84 -5.13 10.85 1.44
N THR A 85 -4.17 9.93 1.43
CA THR A 85 -2.97 10.00 2.28
C THR A 85 -2.15 11.23 1.97
N LYS A 86 -1.99 11.57 0.68
CA LYS A 86 -1.30 12.77 0.24
C LYS A 86 -2.00 14.05 0.70
N ALA A 87 -3.32 14.16 0.52
CA ALA A 87 -4.06 15.33 0.96
C ALA A 87 -3.90 15.58 2.48
N TRP A 88 -3.79 14.53 3.29
CA TRP A 88 -3.51 14.67 4.72
C TRP A 88 -2.05 15.03 5.02
N MET A 89 -1.09 14.47 4.28
CA MET A 89 0.33 14.82 4.42
C MET A 89 0.61 16.27 4.04
N ASP A 90 -0.10 16.81 3.06
CA ASP A 90 0.04 18.21 2.63
C ASP A 90 -0.67 19.15 3.63
N LYS A 91 -1.80 18.72 4.21
CA LYS A 91 -2.56 19.50 5.17
C LYS A 91 -1.91 19.62 6.55
N ASN A 92 -1.22 18.56 7.02
CA ASN A 92 -0.72 18.51 8.39
C ASN A 92 0.69 17.91 8.46
N SER A 93 1.65 18.71 8.92
CA SER A 93 3.05 18.30 9.09
C SER A 93 3.23 17.19 10.13
N ILE A 94 2.43 17.18 11.22
CA ILE A 94 2.49 16.14 12.26
C ILE A 94 2.02 14.80 11.68
N TYR A 95 0.96 14.82 10.86
CA TYR A 95 0.49 13.62 10.14
C TYR A 95 1.62 13.06 9.28
N LYS A 96 2.26 13.90 8.47
CA LYS A 96 3.37 13.52 7.59
C LYS A 96 4.51 12.86 8.34
N TRP A 97 4.91 13.44 9.48
CA TRP A 97 5.97 12.89 10.32
C TRP A 97 5.56 11.56 10.95
N ALA A 98 4.37 11.49 11.57
CA ALA A 98 3.87 10.29 12.23
C ALA A 98 3.68 9.11 11.24
N ALA A 99 3.16 9.39 10.04
CA ALA A 99 2.99 8.41 8.99
C ALA A 99 4.33 7.81 8.51
N ARG A 100 5.33 8.67 8.30
CA ARG A 100 6.68 8.23 7.90
C ARG A 100 7.36 7.42 9.00
N MET A 101 7.26 7.86 10.24
CA MET A 101 7.81 7.11 11.38
C MET A 101 7.17 5.74 11.52
N LEU A 102 5.84 5.66 11.36
CA LEU A 102 5.13 4.39 11.41
C LEU A 102 5.62 3.42 10.33
N GLU A 103 5.82 3.90 9.11
CA GLU A 103 6.29 3.08 8.01
C GLU A 103 7.77 2.68 8.17
N THR A 104 8.61 3.58 8.68
CA THR A 104 10.00 3.25 9.03
C THR A 104 10.06 2.14 10.07
N ILE A 105 9.21 2.21 11.10
CA ILE A 105 9.12 1.15 12.11
C ILE A 105 8.68 -0.17 11.45
N ARG A 106 7.70 -0.14 10.56
CA ARG A 106 7.22 -1.31 9.82
C ARG A 106 8.34 -1.99 9.02
N TYR A 107 9.20 -1.21 8.35
CA TYR A 107 10.34 -1.77 7.60
C TYR A 107 11.44 -2.34 8.49
N THR A 108 11.64 -1.78 9.68
CA THR A 108 12.71 -2.18 10.60
C THR A 108 12.27 -3.18 11.68
N GLU A 109 10.97 -3.39 11.85
CA GLU A 109 10.39 -4.21 12.91
C GLU A 109 10.97 -5.62 12.96
N LEU A 110 11.00 -6.30 11.81
CA LEU A 110 11.52 -7.67 11.72
C LEU A 110 13.01 -7.74 12.04
N VAL A 111 13.79 -6.78 11.53
CA VAL A 111 15.23 -6.68 11.83
C VAL A 111 15.48 -6.47 13.32
N ILE A 112 14.70 -5.59 13.96
CA ILE A 112 14.79 -5.33 15.39
C ILE A 112 14.43 -6.60 16.18
N GLU A 113 13.35 -7.30 15.83
CA GLU A 113 12.94 -8.52 16.50
C GLU A 113 13.99 -9.63 16.37
N MET A 114 14.53 -9.85 15.17
CA MET A 114 15.62 -10.81 14.93
C MET A 114 16.90 -10.43 15.70
N GLY A 115 17.27 -9.17 15.72
CA GLY A 115 18.40 -8.67 16.45
C GLY A 115 18.24 -8.86 17.97
N LEU A 116 17.07 -8.55 18.51
CA LEU A 116 16.72 -8.78 19.92
C LEU A 116 16.74 -10.29 20.27
N ARG A 117 16.28 -11.14 19.36
CA ARG A 117 16.29 -12.61 19.57
C ARG A 117 17.71 -13.15 19.72
N ARG A 118 18.68 -12.60 19.00
CA ARG A 118 20.07 -13.07 18.99
C ARG A 118 20.92 -12.53 20.14
N LYS A 119 20.74 -11.24 20.48
CA LYS A 119 21.66 -10.53 21.39
C LYS A 119 21.15 -10.39 22.83
N VAL A 120 19.85 -10.58 23.06
CA VAL A 120 19.21 -10.19 24.33
C VAL A 120 18.46 -11.36 24.95
N SER A 121 18.44 -11.40 26.29
CA SER A 121 17.67 -12.40 27.05
C SER A 121 16.18 -12.37 26.72
N SER A 122 15.50 -13.52 26.82
CA SER A 122 14.09 -13.63 26.49
C SER A 122 13.19 -12.58 27.17
N ARG A 123 13.48 -12.23 28.41
CA ARG A 123 12.72 -11.21 29.17
C ARG A 123 12.87 -9.81 28.58
N ASN A 124 14.08 -9.42 28.27
CA ASN A 124 14.36 -8.08 27.74
C ASN A 124 13.93 -7.96 26.26
N ARG A 125 13.99 -9.07 25.50
CA ARG A 125 13.42 -9.13 24.16
C ARG A 125 11.94 -8.75 24.15
N TRP A 126 11.13 -9.36 25.02
CA TRP A 126 9.70 -9.04 25.10
C TRP A 126 9.42 -7.62 25.55
N ARG A 127 10.26 -7.07 26.43
CA ARG A 127 10.17 -5.63 26.79
C ARG A 127 10.42 -4.73 25.58
N GLY A 128 11.42 -5.06 24.76
CA GLY A 128 11.72 -4.33 23.51
C GLY A 128 10.54 -4.39 22.52
N ILE A 129 9.93 -5.57 22.37
CA ILE A 129 8.75 -5.77 21.54
C ILE A 129 7.55 -4.96 22.04
N ILE A 130 7.26 -4.99 23.34
CA ILE A 130 6.19 -4.20 23.94
C ILE A 130 6.42 -2.70 23.73
N LEU A 131 7.66 -2.23 23.88
CA LEU A 131 8.01 -0.82 23.64
C LEU A 131 7.75 -0.45 22.17
N LEU A 132 8.13 -1.30 21.25
CA LEU A 132 7.89 -1.08 19.81
C LEU A 132 6.39 -1.03 19.50
N GLU A 133 5.59 -1.97 20.02
CA GLU A 133 4.13 -1.96 19.89
C GLU A 133 3.49 -0.74 20.53
N PHE A 134 4.01 -0.29 21.66
CA PHE A 134 3.55 0.93 22.32
C PHE A 134 3.78 2.17 21.43
N ILE A 135 4.97 2.29 20.83
CA ILE A 135 5.27 3.39 19.91
C ILE A 135 4.36 3.35 18.69
N LYS A 136 4.14 2.16 18.09
CA LYS A 136 3.21 2.00 16.96
C LYS A 136 1.78 2.38 17.35
N ALA A 137 1.30 1.92 18.48
CA ALA A 137 -0.04 2.26 18.98
C ALA A 137 -0.18 3.76 19.22
N PHE A 138 0.82 4.39 19.83
CA PHE A 138 0.83 5.84 20.06
C PHE A 138 0.78 6.64 18.74
N LEU A 139 1.61 6.28 17.76
CA LEU A 139 1.62 6.94 16.45
C LEU A 139 0.27 6.74 15.72
N ARG A 140 -0.31 5.54 15.77
CA ARG A 140 -1.64 5.27 15.19
C ARG A 140 -2.74 6.07 15.88
N LEU A 141 -2.74 6.17 17.20
CA LEU A 141 -3.69 7.00 17.95
C LEU A 141 -3.51 8.49 17.63
N LEU A 142 -2.28 8.95 17.43
CA LEU A 142 -1.99 10.32 16.99
C LEU A 142 -2.58 10.58 15.60
N LEU A 143 -2.40 9.66 14.63
CA LEU A 143 -3.00 9.75 13.31
C LEU A 143 -4.53 9.75 13.38
N LEU A 144 -5.12 8.88 14.20
CA LEU A 144 -6.56 8.82 14.43
C LEU A 144 -7.10 10.16 14.98
N LYS A 145 -6.41 10.76 15.96
CA LYS A 145 -6.76 12.05 16.55
C LYS A 145 -6.73 13.19 15.53
N ILE A 146 -5.72 13.19 14.65
CA ILE A 146 -5.56 14.23 13.61
C ILE A 146 -6.62 14.08 12.52
N THR A 147 -6.83 12.87 12.02
CA THR A 147 -7.73 12.63 10.90
C THR A 147 -9.19 12.56 11.33
N ARG A 148 -9.45 12.09 12.55
CA ARG A 148 -10.80 11.76 13.06
C ARG A 148 -11.54 10.79 12.13
N ARG A 149 -10.82 9.88 11.49
CA ARG A 149 -11.33 8.94 10.49
C ARG A 149 -10.72 7.57 10.72
N PRO A 150 -11.38 6.48 10.26
CA PRO A 150 -10.79 5.15 10.28
C PRO A 150 -9.39 5.16 9.68
N LEU A 151 -8.47 4.50 10.35
CA LEU A 151 -7.09 4.41 9.89
C LEU A 151 -6.98 3.46 8.70
N LEU A 152 -6.18 3.86 7.73
CA LEU A 152 -5.72 2.99 6.65
C LEU A 152 -4.53 2.17 7.12
N SER A 153 -4.37 0.99 6.57
CA SER A 153 -3.26 0.10 6.90
C SER A 153 -1.90 0.66 6.51
N SER A 154 -1.80 1.33 5.36
CA SER A 154 -0.67 2.16 4.98
C SER A 154 -1.04 3.62 5.15
N SER A 155 -0.22 4.37 5.90
CA SER A 155 -0.45 5.78 6.17
C SER A 155 0.29 6.71 5.19
N ILE A 156 1.10 6.14 4.29
CA ILE A 156 1.84 6.85 3.25
C ILE A 156 1.22 6.58 1.88
N PRO A 157 1.40 7.49 0.90
CA PRO A 157 0.99 7.24 -0.47
C PRO A 157 1.67 6.00 -1.05
N GLU A 158 0.92 5.19 -1.77
CA GLU A 158 1.46 4.08 -2.55
C GLU A 158 2.15 4.61 -3.81
N ARG A 159 3.11 3.85 -4.34
CA ARG A 159 3.77 4.18 -5.61
C ARG A 159 2.81 3.87 -6.75
N ASP A 160 2.16 4.90 -7.29
CA ASP A 160 1.19 4.80 -8.40
C ASP A 160 1.81 5.13 -9.77
N PHE A 161 3.11 5.34 -9.85
CA PHE A 161 3.81 5.64 -11.09
C PHE A 161 5.03 4.75 -11.27
N ASP A 162 5.30 4.39 -12.53
CA ASP A 162 6.53 3.70 -12.87
C ASP A 162 7.65 4.74 -13.06
N PRO A 163 8.71 4.70 -12.23
CA PRO A 163 9.81 5.65 -12.36
C PRO A 163 10.53 5.57 -13.71
N THR A 164 10.41 4.46 -14.44
CA THR A 164 11.02 4.30 -15.77
C THR A 164 10.31 5.11 -16.84
N THR A 165 9.07 5.54 -16.62
CA THR A 165 8.30 6.36 -17.56
C THR A 165 8.63 7.84 -17.48
N ILE A 166 9.44 8.27 -16.51
CA ILE A 166 9.88 9.66 -16.41
C ILE A 166 10.98 9.89 -17.44
N PRO A 167 10.77 10.75 -18.47
CA PRO A 167 11.80 11.03 -19.46
C PRO A 167 13.00 11.69 -18.77
N PRO A 168 14.24 11.32 -19.13
CA PRO A 168 15.42 11.99 -18.60
C PRO A 168 15.36 13.48 -18.93
N SER A 169 15.70 14.33 -17.97
CA SER A 169 15.58 15.79 -18.05
C SER A 169 16.41 16.43 -19.21
N ASN A 170 17.29 15.66 -19.81
CA ASN A 170 18.17 16.09 -20.90
C ASN A 170 17.61 15.82 -22.31
N GLU A 171 16.46 15.14 -22.43
CA GLU A 171 15.82 15.14 -23.73
C GLU A 171 15.20 16.52 -23.94
N THR A 172 15.95 17.38 -24.65
CA THR A 172 15.41 18.47 -25.45
C THR A 172 14.11 17.97 -26.05
N SER A 173 13.02 18.68 -25.81
CA SER A 173 11.70 18.43 -26.41
C SER A 173 11.90 17.80 -27.78
N PRO A 174 11.24 16.67 -28.10
CA PRO A 174 11.40 16.12 -29.42
C PRO A 174 11.14 17.27 -30.38
N THR A 175 12.19 17.74 -30.99
CA THR A 175 12.09 18.69 -32.09
C THR A 175 11.10 18.02 -33.02
N LEU A 176 9.92 18.58 -33.16
CA LEU A 176 8.93 18.12 -34.12
C LEU A 176 9.74 17.82 -35.38
N ALA A 177 9.94 16.54 -35.66
CA ALA A 177 10.65 16.12 -36.85
C ALA A 177 10.04 16.97 -37.97
N PRO A 178 10.85 17.66 -38.79
CA PRO A 178 10.32 18.50 -39.80
C PRO A 178 9.28 17.68 -40.52
N SER A 179 8.04 18.16 -40.50
CA SER A 179 6.87 17.46 -41.02
C SER A 179 7.29 16.97 -42.40
N SER A 180 7.57 15.70 -42.55
CA SER A 180 7.67 15.07 -43.86
C SER A 180 6.46 15.52 -44.64
N PRO A 181 6.60 15.93 -45.91
CA PRO A 181 5.52 16.52 -46.70
C PRO A 181 4.32 15.56 -46.52
N ARG A 182 3.20 16.14 -46.06
CA ARG A 182 1.93 15.45 -45.84
C ARG A 182 1.71 14.46 -46.95
N SER A 183 2.02 13.19 -46.75
CA SER A 183 1.50 12.17 -47.62
C SER A 183 -0.01 12.32 -47.57
N SER A 184 -0.60 12.53 -48.72
CA SER A 184 -2.03 12.59 -48.95
C SER A 184 -2.74 11.56 -48.08
N PRO A 185 -3.88 11.90 -47.44
CA PRO A 185 -4.57 11.02 -46.53
C PRO A 185 -4.68 9.64 -47.17
N ARG A 186 -4.12 8.63 -46.49
CA ARG A 186 -4.19 7.24 -46.95
C ARG A 186 -5.65 6.94 -47.26
N ALA A 187 -5.92 6.61 -48.52
CA ALA A 187 -7.26 6.25 -48.97
C ALA A 187 -7.84 5.24 -47.98
N THR A 188 -9.02 5.53 -47.49
CA THR A 188 -9.76 4.66 -46.56
C THR A 188 -9.75 3.23 -47.13
N PRO A 189 -9.35 2.20 -46.39
CA PRO A 189 -9.33 0.84 -46.87
C PRO A 189 -10.69 0.46 -47.48
N ASP A 190 -10.71 -0.25 -48.61
CA ASP A 190 -11.94 -0.52 -49.39
C ASP A 190 -13.03 -1.23 -48.61
N HIS A 191 -12.70 -2.00 -47.57
CA HIS A 191 -13.66 -2.65 -46.68
C HIS A 191 -14.44 -1.68 -45.77
N LEU A 192 -13.98 -0.45 -45.62
CA LEU A 192 -14.69 0.61 -44.88
C LEU A 192 -15.50 1.53 -45.81
N LYS A 193 -15.31 1.42 -47.14
CA LYS A 193 -16.08 2.21 -48.10
C LYS A 193 -17.52 1.71 -48.36
N ASN A 194 -17.83 0.49 -47.94
CA ASN A 194 -19.13 -0.12 -48.16
C ASN A 194 -20.19 0.20 -47.11
N ASN A 195 -19.90 1.04 -46.15
CA ASN A 195 -20.91 1.50 -45.18
C ASN A 195 -21.64 2.73 -45.77
N ASN A 196 -22.38 2.51 -46.83
CA ASN A 196 -23.31 3.48 -47.45
C ASN A 196 -24.61 3.66 -46.66
N ILE A 197 -24.57 3.48 -45.32
CA ILE A 197 -25.62 4.00 -44.48
C ILE A 197 -25.26 5.47 -44.25
N PRO A 198 -26.02 6.44 -44.80
CA PRO A 198 -25.83 7.82 -44.42
C PRO A 198 -26.11 7.89 -42.91
N LEU A 199 -25.08 7.92 -42.10
CA LEU A 199 -25.18 8.36 -40.72
C LEU A 199 -25.70 9.79 -40.83
N ASP A 200 -27.00 9.98 -40.52
CA ASP A 200 -27.52 11.33 -40.35
C ASP A 200 -26.55 12.05 -39.40
N PRO A 201 -25.91 13.12 -39.84
CA PRO A 201 -24.94 13.79 -39.00
C PRO A 201 -25.68 14.25 -37.75
N HIS A 202 -25.10 13.90 -36.57
CA HIS A 202 -25.70 14.28 -35.30
C HIS A 202 -26.07 15.77 -35.34
N PRO A 203 -27.28 16.17 -34.91
CA PRO A 203 -27.78 17.56 -35.05
C PRO A 203 -26.82 18.61 -34.52
N ILE A 204 -25.93 18.26 -33.58
CA ILE A 204 -24.86 19.16 -33.09
C ILE A 204 -23.78 19.44 -34.14
N LEU A 205 -23.55 18.58 -35.15
CA LEU A 205 -22.55 18.75 -36.20
C LEU A 205 -23.08 19.43 -37.45
N THR A 206 -24.39 19.54 -37.62
CA THR A 206 -25.06 20.12 -38.79
C THR A 206 -25.53 21.55 -38.62
N THR A 207 -25.58 22.03 -37.36
CA THR A 207 -25.92 23.44 -37.11
C THR A 207 -24.69 24.32 -37.29
N PRO A 208 -24.77 25.37 -38.13
CA PRO A 208 -23.71 26.35 -38.24
C PRO A 208 -23.50 27.02 -36.87
N PRO A 209 -22.26 27.44 -36.53
CA PRO A 209 -21.97 28.07 -35.25
C PRO A 209 -22.67 29.43 -35.15
N ASN A 210 -23.92 29.43 -34.72
CA ASN A 210 -24.66 30.62 -34.32
C ASN A 210 -24.70 30.68 -32.80
N GLU A 211 -24.92 31.86 -32.25
CA GLU A 211 -25.05 32.10 -30.78
C GLU A 211 -25.99 31.13 -30.06
N SER A 212 -26.98 30.58 -30.79
CA SER A 212 -27.91 29.56 -30.29
C SER A 212 -27.24 28.20 -30.03
N THR A 213 -26.13 27.88 -30.69
CA THR A 213 -25.43 26.60 -30.52
C THR A 213 -24.63 26.58 -29.22
N GLU A 214 -24.05 27.70 -28.81
CA GLU A 214 -23.38 27.86 -27.54
C GLU A 214 -24.38 27.73 -26.35
N SER A 215 -25.59 28.30 -26.53
CA SER A 215 -26.63 28.18 -25.49
C SER A 215 -27.10 26.72 -25.33
N ILE A 216 -27.28 25.97 -26.43
CA ILE A 216 -27.65 24.55 -26.42
C ILE A 216 -26.54 23.67 -25.85
N LEU A 217 -25.29 23.94 -26.20
CA LEU A 217 -24.11 23.25 -25.65
C LEU A 217 -23.98 23.54 -24.15
N ASN A 218 -24.16 24.76 -23.74
CA ASN A 218 -24.12 25.15 -22.33
C ASN A 218 -25.27 24.52 -21.54
N ASP A 219 -26.48 24.50 -22.07
CA ASP A 219 -27.65 23.93 -21.43
C ASP A 219 -27.53 22.38 -21.30
N TYR A 220 -26.83 21.73 -22.25
CA TYR A 220 -26.56 20.31 -22.17
C TYR A 220 -25.35 19.96 -21.29
N LEU A 221 -24.30 20.76 -21.32
CA LEU A 221 -23.05 20.51 -20.60
C LEU A 221 -23.07 21.03 -19.17
N LEU A 222 -23.74 22.18 -18.90
CA LEU A 222 -23.83 22.76 -17.56
C LEU A 222 -24.43 21.84 -16.50
N PRO A 223 -25.53 21.11 -16.74
CA PRO A 223 -26.06 20.15 -15.76
C PRO A 223 -25.15 18.95 -15.55
N LYS A 224 -24.30 18.61 -16.54
CA LYS A 224 -23.32 17.52 -16.49
C LYS A 224 -21.93 18.00 -16.05
N ALA A 225 -21.67 19.30 -16.08
CA ALA A 225 -20.45 19.89 -15.56
C ALA A 225 -20.42 19.66 -14.03
N LEU A 226 -19.39 18.94 -13.60
CA LEU A 226 -19.13 18.80 -12.16
C LEU A 226 -18.69 20.15 -11.61
N ASP A 227 -19.59 20.82 -10.91
CA ASP A 227 -19.24 21.99 -10.11
C ASP A 227 -18.07 21.64 -9.16
N THR A 228 -17.17 22.58 -8.96
CA THR A 228 -16.07 22.43 -7.99
C THR A 228 -16.58 22.06 -6.59
N SER A 229 -17.82 22.45 -6.25
CA SER A 229 -18.54 22.06 -5.03
C SER A 229 -18.98 20.59 -5.03
N ALA A 230 -19.24 19.99 -6.21
CA ALA A 230 -19.62 18.60 -6.35
C ALA A 230 -18.42 17.64 -6.24
N VAL A 231 -17.19 18.13 -6.47
CA VAL A 231 -15.97 17.36 -6.31
C VAL A 231 -15.61 17.28 -4.83
N LYS A 232 -15.89 16.14 -4.20
CA LYS A 232 -15.51 15.92 -2.79
C LYS A 232 -14.00 16.08 -2.61
N PRO A 233 -13.56 16.90 -1.64
CA PRO A 233 -12.15 17.07 -1.36
C PRO A 233 -11.53 15.71 -1.01
N SER A 234 -10.30 15.47 -1.45
CA SER A 234 -9.61 14.19 -1.25
C SER A 234 -9.51 13.79 0.23
N THR A 235 -9.49 14.77 1.13
CA THR A 235 -9.55 14.51 2.57
C THR A 235 -10.89 13.92 3.04
N SER A 236 -11.99 14.08 2.29
CA SER A 236 -13.32 13.59 2.64
C SER A 236 -13.69 12.23 2.03
N LEU A 237 -12.75 11.56 1.36
CA LEU A 237 -12.95 10.22 0.77
C LEU A 237 -13.33 9.16 1.82
N ILE A 238 -12.86 9.32 3.05
CA ILE A 238 -13.26 8.51 4.20
C ILE A 238 -14.14 9.42 5.10
N ARG A 239 -15.21 8.88 5.61
CA ARG A 239 -16.11 9.62 6.51
C ARG A 239 -15.47 9.83 7.89
N PRO A 240 -15.73 10.97 8.54
CA PRO A 240 -15.30 11.18 9.92
C PRO A 240 -16.00 10.20 10.87
N LEU A 241 -15.34 9.89 11.97
CA LEU A 241 -15.92 9.12 13.08
C LEU A 241 -16.90 10.02 13.83
N SER A 242 -18.18 9.71 13.78
CA SER A 242 -19.25 10.51 14.41
C SER A 242 -19.76 9.89 15.71
N SER A 243 -19.76 8.57 15.81
CA SER A 243 -20.26 7.85 16.98
C SER A 243 -19.14 7.49 17.96
N PRO A 244 -19.40 7.52 19.29
CA PRO A 244 -18.47 6.96 20.28
C PRO A 244 -18.14 5.49 20.04
N GLN A 245 -19.07 4.73 19.47
CA GLN A 245 -18.86 3.32 19.11
C GLN A 245 -17.80 3.16 18.01
N ASP A 246 -17.84 4.04 16.98
CA ASP A 246 -16.82 4.04 15.92
C ASP A 246 -15.42 4.32 16.48
N TRP A 247 -15.32 5.29 17.41
CA TRP A 247 -14.07 5.60 18.10
C TRP A 247 -13.56 4.44 18.92
N LEU A 248 -14.44 3.78 19.69
CA LEU A 248 -14.08 2.63 20.49
C LEU A 248 -13.61 1.46 19.61
N SER A 249 -14.30 1.21 18.50
CA SER A 249 -13.90 0.20 17.50
C SER A 249 -12.47 0.43 17.00
N GLU A 250 -12.15 1.66 16.57
CA GLU A 250 -10.81 1.99 16.05
C GLU A 250 -9.73 1.94 17.15
N ILE A 251 -10.04 2.38 18.37
CA ILE A 251 -9.10 2.31 19.50
C ILE A 251 -8.81 0.86 19.86
N LEU A 252 -9.83 -0.01 19.94
CA LEU A 252 -9.64 -1.43 20.19
C LEU A 252 -8.79 -2.09 19.10
N TYR A 253 -9.04 -1.75 17.84
CA TYR A 253 -8.26 -2.25 16.73
C TYR A 253 -6.78 -1.84 16.82
N ILE A 254 -6.51 -0.57 17.18
CA ILE A 254 -5.14 -0.04 17.33
C ILE A 254 -4.40 -0.68 18.50
N LEU A 255 -5.07 -0.85 19.64
CA LEU A 255 -4.45 -1.39 20.87
C LEU A 255 -4.24 -2.90 20.83
N ARG A 256 -4.91 -3.61 19.94
CA ARG A 256 -4.86 -5.06 19.80
C ARG A 256 -3.44 -5.65 19.84
N PRO A 257 -2.47 -5.20 19.02
CA PRO A 257 -1.12 -5.77 19.02
C PRO A 257 -0.37 -5.52 20.35
N LEU A 258 -0.57 -4.36 20.97
CA LEU A 258 0.03 -4.00 22.24
C LEU A 258 -0.49 -4.92 23.38
N VAL A 259 -1.81 -5.15 23.42
CA VAL A 259 -2.42 -6.06 24.39
C VAL A 259 -1.91 -7.48 24.17
N TYR A 260 -1.79 -7.91 22.92
CA TYR A 260 -1.24 -9.24 22.61
C TYR A 260 0.19 -9.41 23.10
N ALA A 261 1.07 -8.49 22.80
CA ALA A 261 2.47 -8.52 23.24
C ALA A 261 2.57 -8.54 24.77
N THR A 262 1.77 -7.75 25.47
CA THR A 262 1.76 -7.70 26.95
C THR A 262 1.25 -8.99 27.57
N LEU A 263 0.22 -9.61 27.02
CA LEU A 263 -0.29 -10.90 27.48
C LEU A 263 0.69 -12.05 27.20
N LEU A 264 1.37 -12.05 26.05
CA LEU A 264 2.41 -13.04 25.73
C LEU A 264 3.63 -12.90 26.67
N TYR A 265 4.00 -11.67 27.03
CA TYR A 265 5.05 -11.45 28.03
C TYR A 265 4.71 -12.09 29.37
N ARG A 266 3.44 -12.00 29.80
CA ARG A 266 2.97 -12.54 31.10
C ARG A 266 2.79 -14.05 31.08
N ASN A 267 2.17 -14.62 30.00
CA ASN A 267 1.80 -16.03 29.90
C ASN A 267 1.94 -16.56 28.47
N ARG A 268 3.11 -17.02 28.12
CA ARG A 268 3.45 -17.42 26.75
C ARG A 268 2.77 -18.73 26.30
N ARG A 269 2.57 -19.69 27.21
CA ARG A 269 2.03 -21.03 26.89
C ARG A 269 0.49 -21.13 27.00
N SER A 270 -0.17 -20.06 27.41
CA SER A 270 -1.61 -20.05 27.58
C SER A 270 -2.31 -19.68 26.27
N SER A 271 -3.49 -20.22 26.03
CA SER A 271 -4.40 -19.80 24.96
C SER A 271 -5.07 -18.44 25.23
N LYS A 272 -5.00 -17.94 26.49
CA LYS A 272 -5.63 -16.69 26.92
C LYS A 272 -5.25 -15.48 26.06
N PRO A 273 -3.96 -15.23 25.70
CA PRO A 273 -3.60 -14.11 24.84
C PRO A 273 -4.34 -14.12 23.51
N LEU A 274 -4.40 -15.29 22.85
CA LEU A 274 -5.05 -15.42 21.54
C LEU A 274 -6.57 -15.22 21.65
N VAL A 275 -7.21 -15.85 22.64
CA VAL A 275 -8.66 -15.72 22.88
C VAL A 275 -9.02 -14.26 23.18
N THR A 276 -8.23 -13.57 24.03
CA THR A 276 -8.47 -12.14 24.33
C THR A 276 -8.40 -11.27 23.10
N ILE A 277 -7.40 -11.49 22.24
CA ILE A 277 -7.25 -10.72 21.01
C ILE A 277 -8.36 -11.00 20.02
N LEU A 278 -8.74 -12.26 19.86
CA LEU A 278 -9.86 -12.63 19.00
C LEU A 278 -11.17 -12.01 19.50
N ALA A 279 -11.40 -12.01 20.80
CA ALA A 279 -12.55 -11.34 21.40
C ALA A 279 -12.52 -9.82 21.14
N MET A 280 -11.37 -9.17 21.32
CA MET A 280 -11.20 -7.74 20.99
C MET A 280 -11.48 -7.44 19.51
N GLU A 281 -11.02 -8.30 18.61
CA GLU A 281 -11.26 -8.17 17.17
C GLU A 281 -12.75 -8.29 16.83
N LEU A 282 -13.42 -9.30 17.39
CA LEU A 282 -14.86 -9.48 17.19
C LEU A 282 -15.67 -8.32 17.76
N VAL A 283 -15.33 -7.83 18.96
CA VAL A 283 -15.95 -6.63 19.54
C VAL A 283 -15.70 -5.41 18.68
N ALA A 284 -14.48 -5.18 18.23
CA ALA A 284 -14.17 -4.06 17.32
C ALA A 284 -14.98 -4.16 16.02
N ARG A 285 -15.16 -5.37 15.49
CA ARG A 285 -15.96 -5.62 14.28
C ARG A 285 -17.44 -5.35 14.50
N THR A 286 -18.03 -5.76 15.63
CA THR A 286 -19.45 -5.53 15.93
C THR A 286 -19.76 -4.06 16.18
N LEU A 287 -18.82 -3.32 16.76
CA LEU A 287 -18.96 -1.87 17.01
C LEU A 287 -18.74 -1.03 15.75
N ARG A 288 -18.11 -1.59 14.73
CA ARG A 288 -17.77 -0.91 13.49
C ARG A 288 -19.02 -0.60 12.67
N ARG A 289 -19.10 0.63 12.16
CA ARG A 289 -20.17 1.03 11.25
C ARG A 289 -20.08 0.33 9.89
N ASN A 290 -21.21 0.15 9.23
CA ASN A 290 -21.27 -0.34 7.87
C ASN A 290 -21.09 0.82 6.88
N PRO A 291 -20.02 0.82 6.06
CA PRO A 291 -19.79 1.87 5.09
C PRO A 291 -20.78 1.75 3.92
N PRO A 292 -21.30 2.88 3.40
CA PRO A 292 -22.18 2.87 2.24
C PRO A 292 -21.43 2.39 0.97
N PRO A 293 -22.15 1.97 -0.08
CA PRO A 293 -21.56 1.53 -1.34
C PRO A 293 -20.61 2.56 -1.98
N SER A 294 -20.87 3.85 -1.79
CA SER A 294 -20.07 4.95 -2.32
C SER A 294 -18.71 5.14 -1.61
N ALA A 295 -18.53 4.60 -0.41
CA ALA A 295 -17.30 4.70 0.36
C ALA A 295 -16.33 3.54 0.05
N VAL A 296 -15.86 3.48 -1.20
CA VAL A 296 -15.04 2.37 -1.72
C VAL A 296 -13.77 2.16 -0.88
N LEU A 297 -13.06 3.23 -0.53
CA LEU A 297 -11.80 3.15 0.23
C LEU A 297 -12.03 2.60 1.66
N GLU A 298 -13.09 3.01 2.33
CA GLU A 298 -13.43 2.52 3.67
C GLU A 298 -13.85 1.04 3.64
N ARG A 299 -14.61 0.65 2.60
CA ARG A 299 -15.02 -0.75 2.40
C ARG A 299 -13.83 -1.66 2.12
N SER A 300 -12.91 -1.24 1.26
CA SER A 300 -11.72 -2.03 0.92
C SER A 300 -10.83 -2.25 2.15
N GLU A 301 -10.68 -1.22 2.99
CA GLU A 301 -9.91 -1.32 4.23
C GLU A 301 -10.57 -2.27 5.24
N TYR A 302 -11.88 -2.18 5.43
CA TYR A 302 -12.59 -3.09 6.32
C TYR A 302 -12.59 -4.53 5.81
N ALA A 303 -12.74 -4.74 4.50
CA ALA A 303 -12.62 -6.08 3.92
C ALA A 303 -11.21 -6.67 4.08
N ARG A 304 -10.18 -5.83 4.04
CA ARG A 304 -8.82 -6.23 4.33
C ARG A 304 -8.66 -6.64 5.80
N ARG A 305 -9.13 -5.82 6.74
CA ARG A 305 -9.11 -6.16 8.18
C ARG A 305 -9.84 -7.47 8.47
N ASP A 306 -10.96 -7.73 7.80
CA ASP A 306 -11.70 -8.98 7.96
C ASP A 306 -10.91 -10.18 7.43
N ARG A 307 -10.13 -10.03 6.37
CA ARG A 307 -9.21 -11.09 5.88
C ARG A 307 -8.05 -11.33 6.83
N ASP A 308 -7.56 -10.30 7.51
CA ASP A 308 -6.45 -10.42 8.45
C ASP A 308 -6.79 -11.30 9.66
N ILE A 309 -8.09 -11.56 9.93
CA ILE A 309 -8.53 -12.50 10.96
C ILE A 309 -8.02 -13.92 10.67
N PHE A 310 -7.89 -14.32 9.41
CA PHE A 310 -7.38 -15.66 9.07
C PHE A 310 -5.94 -15.90 9.53
N TRP A 311 -5.14 -14.85 9.74
CA TRP A 311 -3.79 -14.99 10.27
C TRP A 311 -3.74 -15.51 11.70
N TYR A 312 -4.86 -15.44 12.47
CA TYR A 312 -4.93 -16.06 13.80
C TYR A 312 -4.88 -17.58 13.77
N LEU A 313 -5.19 -18.22 12.64
CA LEU A 313 -5.05 -19.66 12.45
C LEU A 313 -3.59 -20.12 12.48
N PHE A 314 -2.65 -19.23 12.19
CA PHE A 314 -1.21 -19.51 12.19
C PHE A 314 -0.51 -19.04 13.46
N ARG A 315 -1.27 -18.70 14.53
CA ARG A 315 -0.70 -18.15 15.76
C ARG A 315 -0.99 -19.00 17.00
N GLY A 316 0.05 -19.09 17.85
CA GLY A 316 -0.04 -19.61 19.21
C GLY A 316 -0.74 -20.96 19.32
N SER A 317 -1.63 -21.09 20.29
CA SER A 317 -2.31 -22.37 20.59
C SER A 317 -3.19 -22.89 19.45
N VAL A 318 -3.76 -22.04 18.60
CA VAL A 318 -4.56 -22.50 17.44
C VAL A 318 -3.66 -23.15 16.39
N TRP A 319 -2.49 -22.58 16.18
CA TRP A 319 -1.48 -23.20 15.30
C TRP A 319 -1.08 -24.57 15.82
N ASP A 320 -0.63 -24.65 17.09
CA ASP A 320 -0.10 -25.88 17.67
C ASP A 320 -1.14 -27.00 17.78
N THR A 321 -2.40 -26.67 18.17
CA THR A 321 -3.42 -27.69 18.47
C THR A 321 -4.33 -28.04 17.30
N TYR A 322 -4.50 -27.12 16.35
CA TYR A 322 -5.48 -27.31 15.27
C TYR A 322 -4.86 -27.22 13.85
N THR A 323 -4.20 -26.14 13.54
CA THR A 323 -3.80 -25.87 12.15
C THR A 323 -2.62 -26.74 11.72
N ARG A 324 -1.58 -26.83 12.55
CA ARG A 324 -0.38 -27.63 12.27
C ARG A 324 -0.69 -29.10 12.06
N PRO A 325 -1.42 -29.81 12.96
CA PRO A 325 -1.70 -31.24 12.75
C PRO A 325 -2.51 -31.50 11.49
N LYS A 326 -3.42 -30.58 11.13
CA LYS A 326 -4.20 -30.72 9.89
C LYS A 326 -3.36 -30.50 8.65
N LEU A 327 -2.44 -29.50 8.68
CA LEU A 327 -1.52 -29.27 7.59
C LEU A 327 -0.54 -30.44 7.40
N GLU A 328 0.01 -31.00 8.49
CA GLU A 328 0.86 -32.18 8.44
C GLU A 328 0.09 -33.39 7.85
N THR A 329 -1.15 -33.60 8.29
CA THR A 329 -1.99 -34.67 7.73
C THR A 329 -2.28 -34.45 6.23
N LEU A 330 -2.55 -33.22 5.83
CA LEU A 330 -2.78 -32.85 4.42
C LEU A 330 -1.51 -33.04 3.60
N ALA A 331 -0.37 -32.55 4.08
CA ALA A 331 0.91 -32.66 3.42
C ALA A 331 1.29 -34.14 3.19
N ASN A 332 1.11 -34.99 4.18
CA ASN A 332 1.38 -36.43 4.06
C ASN A 332 0.46 -37.09 3.03
N ARG A 333 -0.84 -36.79 3.04
CA ARG A 333 -1.79 -37.33 2.04
C ARG A 333 -1.47 -36.88 0.61
N VAL A 334 -1.05 -35.62 0.46
CA VAL A 334 -0.71 -35.05 -0.85
C VAL A 334 0.64 -35.60 -1.34
N SER A 335 1.58 -35.85 -0.45
CA SER A 335 2.89 -36.43 -0.77
C SER A 335 2.80 -37.83 -1.42
N ASP A 336 1.74 -38.59 -1.10
CA ASP A 336 1.53 -39.92 -1.65
C ASP A 336 0.96 -39.88 -3.09
N THR A 337 0.61 -38.72 -3.61
CA THR A 337 0.06 -38.60 -4.98
C THR A 337 1.15 -38.27 -6.01
N PRO A 338 1.18 -38.93 -7.18
CA PRO A 338 2.32 -38.81 -8.12
C PRO A 338 2.50 -37.41 -8.74
N VAL A 339 1.43 -36.59 -8.83
CA VAL A 339 1.52 -35.24 -9.40
C VAL A 339 1.53 -34.17 -8.31
N LEU A 340 0.77 -34.37 -7.25
CA LEU A 340 0.62 -33.40 -6.16
C LEU A 340 1.69 -33.57 -5.07
N GLY A 341 2.49 -34.64 -5.12
CA GLY A 341 3.53 -34.93 -4.12
C GLY A 341 4.52 -33.79 -3.90
N ILE A 342 4.85 -33.04 -4.94
CA ILE A 342 5.73 -31.86 -4.84
C ILE A 342 5.15 -30.82 -3.87
N PHE A 343 3.85 -30.59 -3.91
CA PHE A 343 3.17 -29.66 -2.97
C PHE A 343 3.16 -30.19 -1.53
N GLY A 344 3.06 -31.51 -1.35
CA GLY A 344 3.17 -32.15 -0.04
C GLY A 344 4.56 -31.95 0.59
N VAL A 345 5.62 -32.16 -0.19
CA VAL A 345 7.00 -31.88 0.25
C VAL A 345 7.18 -30.39 0.59
N LEU A 346 6.71 -29.49 -0.27
CA LEU A 346 6.78 -28.05 -0.04
C LEU A 346 6.07 -27.64 1.25
N LEU A 347 4.88 -28.20 1.52
CA LEU A 347 4.13 -27.95 2.76
C LEU A 347 4.89 -28.46 3.99
N ASN A 348 5.49 -29.64 3.92
CA ASN A 348 6.29 -30.21 5.00
C ASN A 348 7.54 -29.38 5.30
N ASP A 349 8.17 -28.80 4.29
CA ASP A 349 9.31 -27.87 4.45
C ASP A 349 8.88 -26.53 5.02
N TRP A 350 7.63 -26.12 4.75
CA TRP A 350 7.11 -24.81 5.18
C TRP A 350 6.66 -24.81 6.66
N ILE A 351 6.15 -25.92 7.18
CA ILE A 351 5.68 -26.04 8.55
C ILE A 351 6.77 -25.67 9.59
N PRO A 352 8.00 -26.19 9.52
CA PRO A 352 9.10 -25.79 10.42
C PRO A 352 9.45 -24.30 10.30
N LEU A 353 9.36 -23.73 9.08
CA LEU A 353 9.63 -22.30 8.87
C LEU A 353 8.59 -21.43 9.59
N ILE A 354 7.32 -21.83 9.59
CA ILE A 354 6.30 -21.13 10.36
C ILE A 354 6.61 -21.17 11.86
N ASP A 355 7.05 -22.32 12.39
CA ASP A 355 7.40 -22.45 13.80
C ASP A 355 8.61 -21.57 14.18
N GLU A 356 9.57 -21.44 13.30
CA GLU A 356 10.82 -20.74 13.59
C GLU A 356 10.76 -19.24 13.27
N TYR A 357 10.14 -18.86 12.14
CA TYR A 357 10.18 -17.50 11.58
C TYR A 357 8.86 -16.76 11.68
N TYR A 358 7.76 -17.41 12.05
CA TYR A 358 6.49 -16.74 12.20
C TYR A 358 6.42 -16.00 13.52
N TYR A 359 6.79 -14.73 13.47
CA TYR A 359 6.80 -13.85 14.62
C TYR A 359 5.39 -13.39 15.00
N TYR A 360 5.22 -12.98 16.26
CA TYR A 360 3.95 -12.45 16.74
C TYR A 360 3.52 -11.18 16.01
N THR A 361 4.47 -10.44 15.39
CA THR A 361 4.25 -9.20 14.65
C THR A 361 3.68 -9.37 13.24
N ALA A 362 3.65 -10.58 12.71
CA ALA A 362 3.01 -10.81 11.42
C ALA A 362 1.57 -10.23 11.40
N PRO A 363 1.17 -9.58 10.28
CA PRO A 363 0.02 -8.69 10.20
C PRO A 363 -1.29 -9.28 10.65
#